data_0db49e26e4e1cb3915cf7ef9ed35cae2
#
_entry.id   0db49e26e4e1cb3915cf7ef9ed35cae2
#
_cell.length_a   1.000
_cell.length_b   1.000
_cell.length_c   1.000
_cell.angle_alpha   90.00
_cell.angle_beta   90.00
_cell.angle_gamma   90.00
#
_symmetry.space_group_name_H-M   'P 1'
#
loop_
_entity.id
_entity.type
_entity.pdbx_description
1 polymer ?
#
loop_
_entity_poly.entity_id
_entity_poly.type
_entity_poly.pdbx_seq_one_letter_code
_entity_poly.pdbx_strand_id
1 'polypeptide(L)'
;IVLWLLLFSSCWMMLWFHHERIKAVLISGAIGLVVTMVFICFSAPDLALTQITVDVVTTVLLLMSLSLLPQLTPYESSVSRRWRDALIAIGGVLGIAWITWLILTRDHNSISWFFMQQSIPLGGGTNVVNVILVDFRGFDTFGEITVLGIAGIGALCLMDGMRTHGTTMTQGLSYRFNPSPLMLRITASWIL
;
A
#
# COMPACT_ATOMS: atom_id res chain seq x y z
N ILE A 1 6.33 -13.60 18.60
CA ILE A 1 7.53 -12.83 19.02
C ILE A 1 8.47 -12.64 17.82
N VAL A 2 8.87 -13.70 17.11
CA VAL A 2 9.83 -13.61 15.99
C VAL A 2 9.37 -12.63 14.89
N LEU A 3 8.10 -12.70 14.47
CA LEU A 3 7.54 -11.80 13.44
C LEU A 3 7.57 -10.33 13.89
N TRP A 4 7.30 -10.06 15.16
CA TRP A 4 7.38 -8.70 15.71
C TRP A 4 8.81 -8.17 15.73
N LEU A 5 9.80 -9.03 16.05
CA LEU A 5 11.21 -8.67 15.99
C LEU A 5 11.67 -8.41 14.56
N LEU A 6 11.20 -9.21 13.59
CA LEU A 6 11.47 -8.99 12.17
C LEU A 6 10.85 -7.68 11.67
N LEU A 7 9.61 -7.40 12.06
CA LEU A 7 8.95 -6.14 11.70
C LEU A 7 9.70 -4.94 12.28
N PHE A 8 10.04 -5.01 13.56
CA PHE A 8 10.78 -3.93 14.22
C PHE A 8 12.17 -3.72 13.59
N SER A 9 12.91 -4.80 13.32
CA SER A 9 14.23 -4.70 12.69
C SER A 9 14.15 -4.15 11.27
N SER A 10 13.15 -4.53 10.50
CA SER A 10 12.92 -4.01 9.14
C SER A 10 12.57 -2.51 9.15
N CYS A 11 11.70 -2.10 10.07
CA CYS A 11 11.38 -0.67 10.26
C CYS A 11 12.60 0.14 10.72
N TRP A 12 13.42 -0.43 11.62
CA TRP A 12 14.66 0.19 12.08
C TRP A 12 15.65 0.35 10.93
N MET A 13 15.81 -0.69 10.13
CA MET A 13 16.68 -0.69 8.94
C MET A 13 16.22 0.37 7.91
N MET A 14 14.90 0.56 7.76
CA MET A 14 14.34 1.61 6.91
C MET A 14 14.79 3.01 7.34
N LEU A 15 14.86 3.30 8.64
CA LEU A 15 15.34 4.58 9.17
C LEU A 15 16.81 4.86 8.81
N TRP A 16 17.62 3.81 8.69
CA TRP A 16 19.04 3.97 8.36
C TRP A 16 19.27 4.13 6.86
N PHE A 17 18.52 3.40 6.03
CA PHE A 17 18.72 3.35 4.58
C PHE A 17 17.73 4.19 3.76
N HIS A 18 16.92 5.04 4.41
CA HIS A 18 15.91 5.85 3.71
C HIS A 18 16.48 6.82 2.66
N HIS A 19 17.76 7.19 2.73
CA HIS A 19 18.41 8.04 1.74
C HIS A 19 18.75 7.29 0.44
N GLU A 20 18.95 5.97 0.51
CA GLU A 20 19.23 5.13 -0.65
C GLU A 20 17.92 4.54 -1.17
N ARG A 21 17.37 5.16 -2.21
CA ARG A 21 16.02 4.85 -2.72
C ARG A 21 15.81 3.37 -3.03
N ILE A 22 16.78 2.71 -3.68
CA ILE A 22 16.68 1.29 -4.03
C ILE A 22 16.58 0.43 -2.75
N LYS A 23 17.45 0.69 -1.78
CA LYS A 23 17.41 -0.03 -0.50
C LYS A 23 16.11 0.22 0.25
N ALA A 24 15.62 1.48 0.26
CA ALA A 24 14.35 1.83 0.88
C ALA A 24 13.17 1.06 0.26
N VAL A 25 13.10 0.93 -1.06
CA VAL A 25 12.05 0.15 -1.73
C VAL A 25 12.15 -1.33 -1.41
N LEU A 26 13.35 -1.91 -1.41
CA LEU A 26 13.54 -3.32 -1.05
C LEU A 26 13.16 -3.60 0.40
N ILE A 27 13.52 -2.71 1.33
CA ILE A 27 13.13 -2.83 2.75
C ILE A 27 11.62 -2.67 2.92
N SER A 28 10.99 -1.76 2.16
CA SER A 28 9.53 -1.62 2.16
C SER A 28 8.83 -2.90 1.74
N GLY A 29 9.30 -3.56 0.67
CA GLY A 29 8.79 -4.87 0.26
C GLY A 29 9.02 -5.96 1.32
N ALA A 30 10.16 -5.94 2.02
CA ALA A 30 10.42 -6.86 3.12
C ALA A 30 9.44 -6.64 4.29
N ILE A 31 9.11 -5.39 4.63
CA ILE A 31 8.10 -5.05 5.64
C ILE A 31 6.73 -5.63 5.24
N GLY A 32 6.31 -5.43 3.99
CA GLY A 32 5.06 -5.98 3.46
C GLY A 32 5.01 -7.50 3.55
N LEU A 33 6.12 -8.18 3.24
CA LEU A 33 6.20 -9.63 3.37
C LEU A 33 6.05 -10.09 4.83
N VAL A 34 6.64 -9.39 5.79
CA VAL A 34 6.44 -9.69 7.22
C VAL A 34 4.99 -9.46 7.64
N VAL A 35 4.34 -8.40 7.16
CA VAL A 35 2.91 -8.15 7.39
C VAL A 35 2.05 -9.26 6.80
N THR A 36 2.37 -9.75 5.60
CA THR A 36 1.70 -10.92 5.00
C THR A 36 1.81 -12.15 5.91
N MET A 37 2.98 -12.41 6.48
CA MET A 37 3.17 -13.52 7.43
C MET A 37 2.34 -13.34 8.70
N VAL A 38 2.19 -12.11 9.19
CA VAL A 38 1.32 -11.78 10.32
C VAL A 38 -0.14 -12.12 9.99
N PHE A 39 -0.65 -11.76 8.80
CA PHE A 39 -2.00 -12.12 8.38
C PHE A 39 -2.22 -13.63 8.32
N ILE A 40 -1.24 -14.40 7.83
CA ILE A 40 -1.31 -15.87 7.84
C ILE A 40 -1.41 -16.40 9.27
N CYS A 41 -0.61 -15.86 10.19
CA CYS A 41 -0.65 -16.26 11.60
C CYS A 41 -1.98 -15.95 12.29
N PHE A 42 -2.68 -14.92 11.86
CA PHE A 42 -4.02 -14.57 12.34
C PHE A 42 -5.15 -15.28 11.58
N SER A 43 -4.82 -16.30 10.78
CA SER A 43 -5.80 -17.07 10.00
C SER A 43 -6.64 -16.21 9.04
N ALA A 44 -6.00 -15.19 8.45
CA ALA A 44 -6.60 -14.31 7.45
C ALA A 44 -5.92 -14.49 6.07
N PRO A 45 -6.09 -15.66 5.40
CA PRO A 45 -5.37 -15.98 4.17
C PRO A 45 -5.74 -15.06 3.01
N ASP A 46 -6.97 -14.56 2.95
CA ASP A 46 -7.42 -13.64 1.90
C ASP A 46 -6.69 -12.30 1.99
N LEU A 47 -6.53 -11.76 3.20
CA LEU A 47 -5.77 -10.54 3.42
C LEU A 47 -4.28 -10.75 3.11
N ALA A 48 -3.74 -11.92 3.42
CA ALA A 48 -2.36 -12.27 3.09
C ALA A 48 -2.15 -12.32 1.57
N LEU A 49 -3.08 -12.91 0.83
CA LEU A 49 -2.99 -13.03 -0.63
C LEU A 49 -3.08 -11.65 -1.31
N THR A 50 -4.02 -10.81 -0.88
CA THR A 50 -4.15 -9.45 -1.41
C THR A 50 -2.93 -8.60 -1.08
N GLN A 51 -2.42 -8.69 0.15
CA GLN A 51 -1.22 -7.97 0.59
C GLN A 51 0.00 -8.31 -0.26
N ILE A 52 0.30 -9.62 -0.44
CA ILE A 52 1.47 -10.04 -1.22
C ILE A 52 1.36 -9.61 -2.69
N THR A 53 0.15 -9.70 -3.26
CA THR A 53 -0.09 -9.30 -4.65
C THR A 53 0.16 -7.80 -4.84
N VAL A 54 -0.39 -6.98 -3.96
CA VAL A 54 -0.21 -5.51 -4.00
C VAL A 54 1.25 -5.14 -3.77
N ASP A 55 1.92 -5.75 -2.79
CA ASP A 55 3.32 -5.46 -2.48
C ASP A 55 4.26 -5.79 -3.64
N VAL A 56 4.07 -6.95 -4.28
CA VAL A 56 4.89 -7.34 -5.45
C VAL A 56 4.70 -6.34 -6.59
N VAL A 57 3.46 -6.03 -6.95
CA VAL A 57 3.16 -5.08 -8.04
C VAL A 57 3.72 -3.70 -7.71
N THR A 58 3.47 -3.21 -6.50
CA THR A 58 3.95 -1.88 -6.07
C THR A 58 5.48 -1.81 -6.04
N THR A 59 6.15 -2.85 -5.52
CA THR A 59 7.62 -2.90 -5.48
C THR A 59 8.20 -2.90 -6.89
N VAL A 60 7.65 -3.69 -7.82
CA VAL A 60 8.08 -3.71 -9.22
C VAL A 60 7.89 -2.34 -9.87
N LEU A 61 6.73 -1.71 -9.71
CA LEU A 61 6.45 -0.38 -10.25
C LEU A 61 7.37 0.69 -9.67
N LEU A 62 7.65 0.63 -8.36
CA LEU A 62 8.59 1.55 -7.73
C LEU A 62 10.02 1.34 -8.22
N LEU A 63 10.48 0.10 -8.37
CA LEU A 63 11.81 -0.18 -8.91
C LEU A 63 11.94 0.30 -10.37
N MET A 64 10.90 0.12 -11.17
CA MET A 64 10.86 0.67 -12.54
C MET A 64 10.91 2.20 -12.54
N SER A 65 10.15 2.84 -11.67
CA SER A 65 10.14 4.30 -11.52
C SER A 65 11.49 4.84 -11.05
N LEU A 66 12.19 4.10 -10.19
CA LEU A 66 13.52 4.49 -9.69
C LEU A 66 14.59 4.52 -10.78
N SER A 67 14.43 3.76 -11.86
CA SER A 67 15.36 3.82 -13.00
C SER A 67 15.40 5.21 -13.65
N LEU A 68 14.36 6.02 -13.45
CA LEU A 68 14.24 7.38 -13.99
C LEU A 68 14.67 8.47 -13.00
N LEU A 69 14.94 8.11 -11.75
CA LEU A 69 15.23 9.04 -10.65
C LEU A 69 16.68 8.89 -10.16
N PRO A 70 17.29 9.95 -9.64
CA PRO A 70 18.63 9.86 -9.02
C PRO A 70 18.59 8.90 -7.82
N GLN A 71 19.65 8.12 -7.63
CA GLN A 71 19.70 7.05 -6.64
C GLN A 71 19.67 7.54 -5.19
N LEU A 72 20.16 8.75 -4.94
CA LEU A 72 20.21 9.35 -3.60
C LEU A 72 19.20 10.48 -3.48
N THR A 73 18.59 10.55 -2.31
CA THR A 73 17.71 11.68 -1.93
C THR A 73 18.56 12.85 -1.44
N PRO A 74 18.34 14.08 -1.91
CA PRO A 74 19.07 15.24 -1.40
C PRO A 74 18.75 15.48 0.08
N TYR A 75 19.76 15.94 0.83
CA TYR A 75 19.61 16.33 2.24
C TYR A 75 18.98 17.73 2.33
N GLU A 76 17.66 17.81 2.36
CA GLU A 76 16.95 19.09 2.33
C GLU A 76 16.42 19.56 3.69
N SER A 77 16.37 18.69 4.71
CA SER A 77 15.70 19.03 5.97
C SER A 77 16.65 19.62 7.01
N SER A 78 16.31 20.82 7.50
CA SER A 78 16.93 21.39 8.69
C SER A 78 16.59 20.54 9.93
N VAL A 79 17.47 20.60 10.96
CA VAL A 79 17.26 19.87 12.24
C VAL A 79 15.89 20.21 12.86
N SER A 80 15.47 21.48 12.78
CA SER A 80 14.17 21.91 13.29
C SER A 80 12.99 21.24 12.59
N ARG A 81 13.06 21.04 11.26
CA ARG A 81 12.03 20.30 10.51
C ARG A 81 11.96 18.85 10.94
N ARG A 82 13.11 18.20 11.11
CA ARG A 82 13.17 16.80 11.55
C ARG A 82 12.52 16.60 12.91
N TRP A 83 12.77 17.50 13.86
CA TRP A 83 12.14 17.44 15.17
C TRP A 83 10.63 17.66 15.11
N ARG A 84 10.18 18.63 14.33
CA ARG A 84 8.75 18.87 14.10
C ARG A 84 8.09 17.62 13.49
N ASP A 85 8.68 17.07 12.44
CA ASP A 85 8.12 15.91 11.72
C ASP A 85 8.13 14.64 12.60
N ALA A 86 9.18 14.48 13.43
CA ALA A 86 9.24 13.41 14.43
C ALA A 86 8.13 13.57 15.49
N LEU A 87 7.89 14.78 16.00
CA LEU A 87 6.82 15.03 16.97
C LEU A 87 5.44 14.75 16.37
N ILE A 88 5.19 15.13 15.12
CA ILE A 88 3.94 14.83 14.41
C ILE A 88 3.78 13.31 14.24
N ALA A 89 4.82 12.61 13.81
CA ALA A 89 4.79 11.17 13.63
C ALA A 89 4.54 10.43 14.95
N ILE A 90 5.26 10.81 16.03
CA ILE A 90 5.07 10.22 17.37
C ILE A 90 3.66 10.49 17.87
N GLY A 91 3.17 11.74 17.74
CA GLY A 91 1.81 12.10 18.15
C GLY A 91 0.74 11.28 17.40
N GLY A 92 0.90 11.10 16.09
CA GLY A 92 0.01 10.24 15.30
C GLY A 92 0.03 8.78 15.74
N VAL A 93 1.23 8.21 15.93
CA VAL A 93 1.37 6.81 16.37
C VAL A 93 0.78 6.60 17.78
N LEU A 94 1.05 7.51 18.72
CA LEU A 94 0.50 7.44 20.06
C LEU A 94 -1.03 7.57 20.07
N GLY A 95 -1.58 8.46 19.23
CA GLY A 95 -3.03 8.60 19.07
C GLY A 95 -3.68 7.32 18.57
N ILE A 96 -3.16 6.72 17.51
CA ILE A 96 -3.66 5.46 16.97
C ILE A 96 -3.49 4.32 17.99
N ALA A 97 -2.33 4.22 18.63
CA ALA A 97 -2.07 3.21 19.66
C ALA A 97 -3.05 3.33 20.84
N TRP A 98 -3.35 4.55 21.27
CA TRP A 98 -4.30 4.82 22.34
C TRP A 98 -5.73 4.40 21.94
N ILE A 99 -6.19 4.77 20.75
CA ILE A 99 -7.50 4.37 20.23
C ILE A 99 -7.58 2.84 20.13
N THR A 100 -6.55 2.20 19.58
CA THR A 100 -6.49 0.73 19.46
C THR A 100 -6.54 0.07 20.85
N TRP A 101 -5.80 0.59 21.81
CA TRP A 101 -5.80 0.11 23.18
C TRP A 101 -7.21 0.21 23.80
N LEU A 102 -7.89 1.37 23.64
CA LEU A 102 -9.25 1.55 24.15
C LEU A 102 -10.23 0.57 23.52
N ILE A 103 -10.11 0.28 22.22
CA ILE A 103 -10.99 -0.67 21.52
C ILE A 103 -10.73 -2.09 22.03
N LEU A 104 -9.47 -2.50 22.15
CA LEU A 104 -9.11 -3.87 22.55
C LEU A 104 -9.39 -4.18 24.03
N THR A 105 -9.36 -3.16 24.90
CA THR A 105 -9.59 -3.33 26.33
C THR A 105 -11.03 -3.10 26.77
N ARG A 106 -11.90 -2.68 25.84
CA ARG A 106 -13.29 -2.43 26.14
C ARG A 106 -14.10 -3.72 26.07
N ASP A 107 -14.82 -4.03 27.14
CA ASP A 107 -15.77 -5.15 27.14
C ASP A 107 -16.93 -4.84 26.18
N HIS A 108 -17.11 -5.68 25.18
CA HIS A 108 -18.20 -5.59 24.22
C HIS A 108 -18.72 -6.98 23.87
N ASN A 109 -20.03 -7.08 23.72
CA ASN A 109 -20.64 -8.29 23.19
C ASN A 109 -20.35 -8.38 21.69
N SER A 110 -19.54 -9.37 21.30
CA SER A 110 -19.20 -9.58 19.89
C SER A 110 -20.39 -10.15 19.12
N ILE A 111 -20.70 -9.57 17.97
CA ILE A 111 -21.66 -10.09 17.00
C ILE A 111 -21.06 -11.15 16.05
N SER A 112 -19.82 -11.54 16.28
CA SER A 112 -19.10 -12.50 15.44
C SER A 112 -19.83 -13.85 15.31
N TRP A 113 -20.47 -14.30 16.37
CA TRP A 113 -21.26 -15.51 16.37
C TRP A 113 -22.39 -15.48 15.32
N PHE A 114 -23.08 -14.36 15.20
CA PHE A 114 -24.12 -14.17 14.19
C PHE A 114 -23.54 -14.34 12.77
N PHE A 115 -22.43 -13.69 12.47
CA PHE A 115 -21.79 -13.79 11.15
C PHE A 115 -21.30 -15.20 10.85
N MET A 116 -20.73 -15.91 11.83
CA MET A 116 -20.29 -17.28 11.66
C MET A 116 -21.45 -18.23 11.33
N GLN A 117 -22.60 -18.05 11.96
CA GLN A 117 -23.78 -18.91 11.71
C GLN A 117 -24.52 -18.54 10.43
N GLN A 118 -24.56 -17.27 10.07
CA GLN A 118 -25.43 -16.77 9.00
C GLN A 118 -24.68 -16.56 7.67
N SER A 119 -23.36 -16.74 7.63
CA SER A 119 -22.57 -16.54 6.42
C SER A 119 -22.99 -17.47 5.26
N ILE A 120 -23.29 -18.73 5.53
CA ILE A 120 -23.74 -19.70 4.52
C ILE A 120 -25.24 -19.47 4.19
N PRO A 121 -26.16 -19.49 5.17
CA PRO A 121 -27.59 -19.44 4.86
C PRO A 121 -28.06 -18.09 4.30
N LEU A 122 -27.49 -16.97 4.72
CA LEU A 122 -27.88 -15.65 4.26
C LEU A 122 -26.94 -15.09 3.19
N GLY A 123 -25.63 -15.28 3.33
CA GLY A 123 -24.63 -14.73 2.41
C GLY A 123 -24.14 -15.70 1.35
N GLY A 124 -24.51 -16.98 1.41
CA GLY A 124 -24.20 -17.98 0.40
C GLY A 124 -22.70 -18.33 0.25
N GLY A 125 -21.84 -17.88 1.16
CA GLY A 125 -20.39 -18.07 1.09
C GLY A 125 -19.82 -18.79 2.31
N THR A 126 -18.82 -19.67 2.07
CA THR A 126 -18.10 -20.38 3.14
C THR A 126 -17.04 -19.52 3.83
N ASN A 127 -16.54 -18.50 3.13
CA ASN A 127 -15.56 -17.57 3.67
C ASN A 127 -16.30 -16.43 4.42
N VAL A 128 -16.36 -16.55 5.74
CA VAL A 128 -17.11 -15.62 6.61
C VAL A 128 -16.62 -14.18 6.46
N VAL A 129 -15.28 -13.95 6.33
CA VAL A 129 -14.71 -12.60 6.21
C VAL A 129 -15.17 -11.96 4.90
N ASN A 130 -15.10 -12.72 3.81
CA ASN A 130 -15.52 -12.23 2.50
C ASN A 130 -17.03 -11.92 2.46
N VAL A 131 -17.85 -12.79 3.04
CA VAL A 131 -19.31 -12.58 3.14
C VAL A 131 -19.64 -11.32 3.96
N ILE A 132 -18.91 -11.09 5.05
CA ILE A 132 -19.11 -9.86 5.85
C ILE A 132 -18.84 -8.62 4.99
N LEU A 133 -17.72 -8.59 4.27
CA LEU A 133 -17.29 -7.41 3.50
C LEU A 133 -18.15 -7.16 2.27
N VAL A 134 -18.63 -8.23 1.61
CA VAL A 134 -19.33 -8.11 0.33
C VAL A 134 -20.84 -8.00 0.51
N ASP A 135 -21.41 -8.72 1.47
CA ASP A 135 -22.87 -8.82 1.66
C ASP A 135 -23.35 -8.09 2.92
N PHE A 136 -22.96 -8.53 4.11
CA PHE A 136 -23.45 -7.92 5.36
C PHE A 136 -23.00 -6.47 5.55
N ARG A 137 -21.79 -6.13 5.09
CA ARG A 137 -21.20 -4.80 5.15
C ARG A 137 -20.79 -4.31 3.75
N GLY A 138 -21.62 -4.59 2.75
CA GLY A 138 -21.35 -4.21 1.35
C GLY A 138 -20.99 -2.74 1.13
N PHE A 139 -21.30 -1.87 2.10
CA PHE A 139 -20.89 -0.46 2.07
C PHE A 139 -19.37 -0.27 2.16
N ASP A 140 -18.65 -1.19 2.83
CA ASP A 140 -17.18 -1.15 2.90
C ASP A 140 -16.60 -1.39 1.50
N THR A 141 -17.10 -2.41 0.79
CA THR A 141 -16.71 -2.71 -0.61
C THR A 141 -17.08 -1.58 -1.57
N PHE A 142 -18.21 -0.93 -1.36
CA PHE A 142 -18.57 0.26 -2.14
C PHE A 142 -17.58 1.42 -1.95
N GLY A 143 -17.09 1.61 -0.71
CA GLY A 143 -16.03 2.57 -0.41
C GLY A 143 -14.74 2.26 -1.15
N GLU A 144 -14.31 0.99 -1.18
CA GLU A 144 -13.13 0.53 -1.90
C GLU A 144 -13.23 0.77 -3.41
N ILE A 145 -14.38 0.43 -4.02
CA ILE A 145 -14.65 0.68 -5.45
C ILE A 145 -14.58 2.19 -5.75
N THR A 146 -15.10 3.02 -4.86
CA THR A 146 -15.07 4.48 -5.03
C THR A 146 -13.63 5.00 -5.02
N VAL A 147 -12.78 4.52 -4.09
CA VAL A 147 -11.36 4.89 -4.03
C VAL A 147 -10.61 4.45 -5.28
N LEU A 148 -10.86 3.23 -5.78
CA LEU A 148 -10.28 2.74 -7.03
C LEU A 148 -10.74 3.59 -8.22
N GLY A 149 -12.00 3.99 -8.27
CA GLY A 149 -12.53 4.90 -9.29
C GLY A 149 -11.82 6.25 -9.29
N ILE A 150 -11.63 6.85 -8.11
CA ILE A 150 -10.89 8.12 -7.96
C ILE A 150 -9.44 7.96 -8.40
N ALA A 151 -8.78 6.88 -8.00
CA ALA A 151 -7.40 6.57 -8.42
C ALA A 151 -7.30 6.42 -9.95
N GLY A 152 -8.26 5.74 -10.57
CA GLY A 152 -8.35 5.59 -12.03
C GLY A 152 -8.50 6.94 -12.75
N ILE A 153 -9.39 7.80 -12.27
CA ILE A 153 -9.56 9.16 -12.81
C ILE A 153 -8.26 9.96 -12.63
N GLY A 154 -7.62 9.88 -11.45
CA GLY A 154 -6.35 10.55 -11.20
C GLY A 154 -5.25 10.10 -12.17
N ALA A 155 -5.15 8.80 -12.44
CA ALA A 155 -4.21 8.26 -13.42
C ALA A 155 -4.48 8.77 -14.83
N LEU A 156 -5.74 8.81 -15.25
CA LEU A 156 -6.13 9.36 -16.56
C LEU A 156 -5.78 10.85 -16.69
N CYS A 157 -6.05 11.66 -15.66
CA CYS A 157 -5.68 13.08 -15.63
C CYS A 157 -4.16 13.28 -15.74
N LEU A 158 -3.36 12.45 -15.05
CA LEU A 158 -1.90 12.51 -15.13
C LEU A 158 -1.40 12.15 -16.53
N MET A 159 -1.96 11.12 -17.15
CA MET A 159 -1.61 10.71 -18.50
C MET A 159 -1.96 11.78 -19.54
N ASP A 160 -3.11 12.43 -19.38
CA ASP A 160 -3.54 13.51 -20.27
C ASP A 160 -2.68 14.76 -20.09
N GLY A 161 -2.32 15.11 -18.86
CA GLY A 161 -1.37 16.18 -18.55
C GLY A 161 0.02 15.94 -19.17
N MET A 162 0.50 14.70 -19.20
CA MET A 162 1.75 14.36 -19.88
C MET A 162 1.66 14.48 -21.41
N ARG A 163 0.51 14.15 -21.99
CA ARG A 163 0.28 14.31 -23.44
C ARG A 163 0.26 15.77 -23.86
N THR A 164 -0.41 16.63 -23.10
CA THR A 164 -0.51 18.07 -23.42
C THR A 164 0.83 18.80 -23.24
N HIS A 165 1.63 18.44 -22.24
CA HIS A 165 3.00 18.97 -22.09
C HIS A 165 4.00 18.42 -23.11
N GLY A 166 3.81 17.20 -23.59
CA GLY A 166 4.65 16.61 -24.64
C GLY A 166 4.58 17.36 -25.97
N THR A 167 3.47 18.00 -26.30
CA THR A 167 3.30 18.79 -27.51
C THR A 167 3.97 20.17 -27.44
N THR A 168 4.21 20.72 -26.26
CA THR A 168 4.88 22.02 -26.07
C THR A 168 6.39 21.92 -25.86
N MET A 169 6.91 20.73 -25.49
CA MET A 169 8.35 20.53 -25.26
C MET A 169 9.14 19.97 -26.44
N THR A 170 8.55 19.80 -27.62
CA THR A 170 9.23 19.24 -28.81
C THR A 170 10.27 20.17 -29.45
N GLN A 171 10.59 21.32 -28.88
CA GLN A 171 11.65 22.21 -29.39
C GLN A 171 12.91 22.33 -28.53
N GLY A 172 13.03 21.62 -27.41
CA GLY A 172 14.18 21.87 -26.49
C GLY A 172 15.00 20.69 -26.04
N LEU A 173 14.48 19.49 -25.97
CA LEU A 173 15.24 18.31 -25.48
C LEU A 173 14.74 17.04 -26.15
N SER A 174 15.44 16.63 -27.20
CA SER A 174 15.29 15.30 -27.81
C SER A 174 15.81 14.20 -26.87
N TYR A 175 15.16 14.04 -25.71
CA TYR A 175 15.25 12.80 -24.98
C TYR A 175 14.19 11.86 -25.54
N ARG A 176 14.62 11.05 -26.51
CA ARG A 176 13.82 9.96 -27.08
C ARG A 176 13.50 8.96 -25.97
N PHE A 177 12.36 9.15 -25.31
CA PHE A 177 11.75 8.08 -24.54
C PHE A 177 11.29 7.03 -25.55
N ASN A 178 12.12 6.01 -25.74
CA ASN A 178 11.75 4.84 -26.53
C ASN A 178 11.30 3.77 -25.53
N PRO A 179 9.98 3.67 -25.20
CA PRO A 179 9.53 2.64 -24.29
C PRO A 179 9.90 1.31 -24.94
N SER A 180 10.65 0.49 -24.22
CA SER A 180 11.02 -0.83 -24.73
C SER A 180 9.75 -1.59 -25.11
N PRO A 181 9.72 -2.33 -26.22
CA PRO A 181 8.53 -3.09 -26.64
C PRO A 181 8.04 -4.06 -25.56
N LEU A 182 8.88 -4.39 -24.61
CA LEU A 182 8.56 -5.20 -23.43
C LEU A 182 7.64 -4.45 -22.46
N MET A 183 7.87 -3.16 -22.21
CA MET A 183 7.02 -2.34 -21.36
C MET A 183 5.60 -2.20 -21.91
N LEU A 184 5.46 -1.97 -23.21
CA LEU A 184 4.16 -1.87 -23.89
C LEU A 184 3.40 -3.20 -23.87
N ARG A 185 4.09 -4.35 -23.94
CA ARG A 185 3.45 -5.66 -23.86
C ARG A 185 2.97 -6.00 -22.46
N ILE A 186 3.74 -5.66 -21.42
CA ILE A 186 3.34 -5.92 -20.03
C ILE A 186 2.15 -5.05 -19.64
N THR A 187 2.14 -3.76 -19.97
CA THR A 187 1.03 -2.88 -19.63
C THR A 187 -0.23 -3.18 -20.44
N ALA A 188 -0.12 -3.58 -21.71
CA ALA A 188 -1.27 -3.94 -22.53
C ALA A 188 -1.95 -5.25 -22.10
N SER A 189 -1.21 -6.21 -21.54
CA SER A 189 -1.78 -7.49 -21.08
C SER A 189 -2.54 -7.40 -19.76
N TRP A 190 -2.48 -6.26 -19.05
CA TRP A 190 -3.21 -6.04 -17.79
C TRP A 190 -4.46 -5.14 -17.95
N ILE A 191 -4.71 -4.63 -19.15
CA ILE A 191 -5.85 -3.74 -19.47
C ILE A 191 -6.97 -4.49 -20.23
N LEU A 192 -6.69 -5.70 -20.73
CA LEU A 192 -7.64 -6.63 -21.33
C LEU A 192 -8.00 -7.75 -20.33
#